data_a967036eea543d520b9ac0ad2604b327
#
_entry.id   a967036eea543d520b9ac0ad2604b327
#
_cell.length_a   1.000
_cell.length_b   1.000
_cell.length_c   1.000
_cell.angle_alpha   90.00
_cell.angle_beta   90.00
_cell.angle_gamma   90.00
#
_symmetry.space_group_name_H-M   'P 1'
#
loop_
_entity.id
_entity.type
_entity.pdbx_description
1 polymer ?
#
loop_
_entity_poly.entity_id
_entity_poly.type
_entity_poly.pdbx_seq_one_letter_code
_entity_poly.pdbx_strand_id
1 'polypeptide(L)'
;MSWLSEWRRKRVLARHRIDDALWQRATRRLSFLPPEQRLRDMALLFLAEKEFTGAHALDVSDEMRVSIAAQACVPVLELGLDWYAGWRGIIVYPGDFRVRREEMDEDGVVHEWDDEIAGEAMPGGPVVISWDAAAHDPLINVVIHEFAHKLDMLNGTADGVPPLHAGMDRVAWKRAFADAYEGFCDAVDRGRDTWLDPYAAEHESEFFAVMSEAFFREGSETRRRYPDVYDQLKLFYRQDPAART
;
A
#
# COMPACT_ATOMS: atom_id res chain seq x y z
N MET A 1 -13.05 16.35 8.59
CA MET A 1 -13.40 15.41 9.70
C MET A 1 -14.67 15.83 10.41
N SER A 2 -15.57 14.87 10.74
CA SER A 2 -16.74 15.13 11.58
C SER A 2 -16.32 15.06 13.06
N TRP A 3 -16.82 15.97 13.90
CA TRP A 3 -16.63 15.94 15.37
C TRP A 3 -17.02 14.57 15.96
N LEU A 4 -18.01 13.90 15.40
CA LEU A 4 -18.43 12.56 15.82
C LEU A 4 -17.36 11.48 15.55
N SER A 5 -16.59 11.57 14.45
CA SER A 5 -15.51 10.62 14.15
C SER A 5 -14.35 10.79 15.11
N GLU A 6 -13.96 12.02 15.42
CA GLU A 6 -12.92 12.30 16.41
C GLU A 6 -13.29 11.81 17.81
N TRP A 7 -14.54 12.02 18.22
CA TRP A 7 -15.03 11.54 19.52
C TRP A 7 -14.99 10.01 19.60
N ARG A 8 -15.40 9.31 18.53
CA ARG A 8 -15.34 7.84 18.45
C ARG A 8 -13.90 7.34 18.55
N ARG A 9 -12.96 7.93 17.79
CA ARG A 9 -11.54 7.58 17.83
C ARG A 9 -10.95 7.77 19.23
N LYS A 10 -11.19 8.90 19.87
CA LYS A 10 -10.77 9.14 21.25
C LYS A 10 -11.32 8.10 22.21
N ARG A 11 -12.57 7.68 22.04
CA ARG A 11 -13.19 6.65 22.89
C ARG A 11 -12.58 5.26 22.66
N VAL A 12 -12.21 4.91 21.43
CA VAL A 12 -11.51 3.64 21.12
C VAL A 12 -10.16 3.63 21.82
N LEU A 13 -9.34 4.66 21.63
CA LEU A 13 -8.01 4.77 22.25
C LEU A 13 -8.05 4.78 23.79
N ALA A 14 -9.12 5.32 24.39
CA ALA A 14 -9.28 5.34 25.85
C ALA A 14 -9.66 3.98 26.45
N ARG A 15 -10.26 3.08 25.65
CA ARG A 15 -10.84 1.82 26.14
C ARG A 15 -10.12 0.56 25.67
N HIS A 16 -9.38 0.66 24.58
CA HIS A 16 -8.74 -0.47 23.94
C HIS A 16 -7.24 -0.21 23.75
N ARG A 17 -6.49 -1.29 23.72
CA ARG A 17 -5.04 -1.28 23.40
C ARG A 17 -4.71 -2.56 22.66
N ILE A 18 -3.76 -2.50 21.76
CA ILE A 18 -3.13 -3.70 21.24
C ILE A 18 -2.15 -4.17 22.32
N ASP A 19 -2.22 -5.42 22.71
CA ASP A 19 -1.29 -6.00 23.69
C ASP A 19 0.16 -5.95 23.20
N ASP A 20 1.12 -5.70 24.12
CA ASP A 20 2.53 -5.53 23.74
C ASP A 20 3.12 -6.80 23.11
N ALA A 21 2.79 -7.97 23.66
CA ALA A 21 3.29 -9.23 23.13
C ALA A 21 2.65 -9.54 21.76
N LEU A 22 1.38 -9.21 21.56
CA LEU A 22 0.72 -9.33 20.26
C LEU A 22 1.36 -8.39 19.23
N TRP A 23 1.58 -7.10 19.59
CA TRP A 23 2.24 -6.14 18.70
C TRP A 23 3.62 -6.62 18.28
N GLN A 24 4.45 -7.05 19.23
CA GLN A 24 5.80 -7.57 18.95
C GLN A 24 5.78 -8.80 18.04
N ARG A 25 4.86 -9.74 18.25
CA ARG A 25 4.75 -10.91 17.36
C ARG A 25 4.32 -10.52 15.97
N ALA A 26 3.29 -9.68 15.85
CA ALA A 26 2.72 -9.26 14.57
C ALA A 26 3.70 -8.42 13.72
N THR A 27 4.63 -7.69 14.38
CA THR A 27 5.54 -6.75 13.69
C THR A 27 7.00 -7.21 13.66
N ARG A 28 7.34 -8.36 14.25
CA ARG A 28 8.73 -8.83 14.40
C ARG A 28 9.57 -8.88 13.12
N ARG A 29 8.92 -9.05 11.96
CA ARG A 29 9.58 -9.13 10.64
C ARG A 29 9.51 -7.83 9.86
N LEU A 30 8.86 -6.83 10.40
CA LEU A 30 8.57 -5.55 9.74
C LEU A 30 9.56 -4.48 10.23
N SER A 31 10.84 -4.65 9.90
CA SER A 31 11.94 -3.77 10.37
C SER A 31 11.83 -2.33 9.86
N PHE A 32 11.09 -2.10 8.80
CA PHE A 32 10.85 -0.79 8.20
C PHE A 32 9.81 0.05 8.95
N LEU A 33 9.05 -0.54 9.88
CA LEU A 33 8.04 0.20 10.61
C LEU A 33 8.69 1.29 11.48
N PRO A 34 8.14 2.51 11.47
CA PRO A 34 8.60 3.53 12.41
C PRO A 34 8.31 3.11 13.86
N PRO A 35 9.27 3.28 14.79
CA PRO A 35 9.11 2.89 16.19
C PRO A 35 8.26 3.90 16.97
N GLU A 36 7.06 4.21 16.51
CA GLU A 36 6.21 5.25 17.04
C GLU A 36 4.94 4.69 17.69
N GLN A 37 4.62 5.12 18.91
CA GLN A 37 3.34 4.84 19.56
C GLN A 37 2.15 5.27 18.70
N ARG A 38 2.33 6.35 17.91
CA ARG A 38 1.33 6.85 16.96
C ARG A 38 0.92 5.83 15.91
N LEU A 39 1.88 5.04 15.37
CA LEU A 39 1.57 3.96 14.42
C LEU A 39 0.68 2.90 15.08
N ARG A 40 0.99 2.52 16.33
CA ARG A 40 0.22 1.53 17.07
C ARG A 40 -1.19 2.02 17.40
N ASP A 41 -1.33 3.27 17.79
CA ASP A 41 -2.63 3.91 18.04
C ASP A 41 -3.45 3.98 16.73
N MET A 42 -2.80 4.32 15.62
CA MET A 42 -3.43 4.34 14.30
C MET A 42 -3.86 2.94 13.84
N ALA A 43 -3.03 1.93 14.04
CA ALA A 43 -3.39 0.53 13.77
C ALA A 43 -4.59 0.07 14.59
N LEU A 44 -4.68 0.47 15.87
CA LEU A 44 -5.84 0.19 16.70
C LEU A 44 -7.13 0.84 16.16
N LEU A 45 -7.04 2.09 15.71
CA LEU A 45 -8.18 2.78 15.10
C LEU A 45 -8.58 2.15 13.77
N PHE A 46 -7.60 1.76 12.95
CA PHE A 46 -7.80 1.05 11.71
C PHE A 46 -8.55 -0.27 11.94
N LEU A 47 -8.13 -1.07 12.93
CA LEU A 47 -8.81 -2.31 13.32
C LEU A 47 -10.25 -2.08 13.79
N ALA A 48 -10.54 -0.93 14.40
CA ALA A 48 -11.90 -0.57 14.81
C ALA A 48 -12.79 -0.07 13.67
N GLU A 49 -12.20 0.39 12.56
CA GLU A 49 -12.90 0.95 11.39
C GLU A 49 -13.04 -0.06 10.23
N LYS A 50 -12.14 -1.07 10.14
CA LYS A 50 -12.10 -2.05 9.06
C LYS A 50 -12.63 -3.42 9.50
N GLU A 51 -13.15 -4.16 8.53
CA GLU A 51 -13.73 -5.48 8.71
C GLU A 51 -12.89 -6.52 7.98
N PHE A 52 -12.37 -7.52 8.72
CA PHE A 52 -11.53 -8.56 8.17
C PHE A 52 -12.33 -9.84 7.96
N THR A 53 -12.24 -10.40 6.77
CA THR A 53 -12.88 -11.67 6.39
C THR A 53 -11.83 -12.59 5.78
N GLY A 54 -11.77 -13.83 6.25
CA GLY A 54 -10.90 -14.83 5.64
C GLY A 54 -11.60 -15.53 4.47
N ALA A 55 -10.90 -15.70 3.37
CA ALA A 55 -11.32 -16.53 2.26
C ALA A 55 -10.92 -18.01 2.49
N HIS A 56 -11.53 -18.94 1.76
CA HIS A 56 -11.21 -20.37 1.83
C HIS A 56 -11.17 -20.93 3.26
N ALA A 57 -12.13 -20.50 4.10
CA ALA A 57 -12.23 -20.91 5.52
C ALA A 57 -11.01 -20.51 6.38
N LEU A 58 -10.21 -19.52 5.95
CA LEU A 58 -9.14 -18.97 6.77
C LEU A 58 -9.72 -18.28 8.00
N ASP A 59 -9.29 -18.69 9.18
CA ASP A 59 -9.54 -17.94 10.41
C ASP A 59 -8.49 -16.84 10.55
N VAL A 60 -8.92 -15.59 10.34
CA VAL A 60 -8.03 -14.43 10.41
C VAL A 60 -7.70 -14.13 11.87
N SER A 61 -6.53 -14.54 12.30
CA SER A 61 -6.06 -14.35 13.67
C SER A 61 -5.82 -12.86 14.02
N ASP A 62 -5.76 -12.55 15.32
CA ASP A 62 -5.42 -11.20 15.78
C ASP A 62 -4.01 -10.78 15.34
N GLU A 63 -3.06 -11.73 15.25
CA GLU A 63 -1.70 -11.46 14.75
C GLU A 63 -1.74 -11.02 13.28
N MET A 64 -2.52 -11.70 12.42
CA MET A 64 -2.71 -11.32 11.03
C MET A 64 -3.33 -9.91 10.92
N ARG A 65 -4.40 -9.66 11.66
CA ARG A 65 -5.09 -8.36 11.68
C ARG A 65 -4.16 -7.23 12.08
N VAL A 66 -3.39 -7.41 13.15
CA VAL A 66 -2.45 -6.40 13.66
C VAL A 66 -1.29 -6.19 12.69
N SER A 67 -0.75 -7.26 12.07
CA SER A 67 0.32 -7.15 11.08
C SER A 67 -0.11 -6.34 9.87
N ILE A 68 -1.28 -6.67 9.29
CA ILE A 68 -1.83 -5.92 8.15
C ILE A 68 -2.13 -4.48 8.54
N ALA A 69 -2.76 -4.24 9.70
CA ALA A 69 -3.07 -2.90 10.17
C ALA A 69 -1.83 -2.02 10.38
N ALA A 70 -0.76 -2.60 10.93
CA ALA A 70 0.50 -1.89 11.14
C ALA A 70 1.10 -1.43 9.81
N GLN A 71 1.17 -2.31 8.81
CA GLN A 71 1.70 -2.01 7.48
C GLN A 71 0.81 -1.01 6.73
N ALA A 72 -0.51 -1.23 6.71
CA ALA A 72 -1.49 -0.36 6.06
C ALA A 72 -1.49 1.07 6.61
N CYS A 73 -1.15 1.25 7.88
CA CYS A 73 -1.09 2.56 8.52
C CYS A 73 0.19 3.34 8.22
N VAL A 74 1.26 2.69 7.71
CA VAL A 74 2.52 3.39 7.40
C VAL A 74 2.32 4.49 6.34
N PRO A 75 1.69 4.25 5.18
CA PRO A 75 1.49 5.29 4.18
C PRO A 75 0.68 6.49 4.69
N VAL A 76 -0.27 6.26 5.58
CA VAL A 76 -1.15 7.32 6.09
C VAL A 76 -0.77 7.85 7.47
N LEU A 77 0.41 7.50 7.99
CA LEU A 77 0.84 7.90 9.33
C LEU A 77 0.80 9.42 9.54
N GLU A 78 1.21 10.21 8.55
CA GLU A 78 1.17 11.67 8.57
C GLU A 78 -0.05 12.25 7.83
N LEU A 79 -0.78 11.45 7.06
CA LEU A 79 -1.97 11.84 6.32
C LEU A 79 -3.26 11.70 7.15
N GLY A 80 -3.29 10.68 8.02
CA GLY A 80 -4.44 10.30 8.83
C GLY A 80 -5.37 9.29 8.14
N LEU A 81 -6.14 8.55 8.96
CA LEU A 81 -7.01 7.47 8.48
C LEU A 81 -8.18 7.91 7.59
N ASP A 82 -8.48 9.21 7.54
CA ASP A 82 -9.53 9.72 6.64
C ASP A 82 -9.21 9.51 5.16
N TRP A 83 -7.94 9.30 4.82
CA TRP A 83 -7.52 8.89 3.47
C TRP A 83 -7.98 7.48 3.09
N TYR A 84 -8.36 6.66 4.07
CA TYR A 84 -8.96 5.35 3.88
C TYR A 84 -10.48 5.35 4.15
N ALA A 85 -11.13 6.52 4.12
CA ALA A 85 -12.59 6.60 4.27
C ALA A 85 -13.33 6.02 3.05
N GLY A 86 -14.61 5.64 3.25
CA GLY A 86 -15.48 5.23 2.14
C GLY A 86 -15.52 3.73 1.86
N TRP A 87 -14.61 2.92 2.43
CA TRP A 87 -14.61 1.47 2.30
C TRP A 87 -14.23 0.80 3.64
N ARG A 88 -14.55 -0.50 3.80
CA ARG A 88 -14.35 -1.21 5.07
C ARG A 88 -13.70 -2.58 4.95
N GLY A 89 -13.97 -3.31 3.87
CA GLY A 89 -13.62 -4.72 3.75
C GLY A 89 -12.14 -4.96 3.52
N ILE A 90 -11.57 -5.91 4.25
CA ILE A 90 -10.27 -6.52 3.98
C ILE A 90 -10.50 -8.02 3.90
N ILE A 91 -10.22 -8.61 2.76
CA ILE A 91 -10.35 -10.04 2.51
C ILE A 91 -8.96 -10.65 2.53
N VAL A 92 -8.74 -11.62 3.40
CA VAL A 92 -7.45 -12.28 3.55
C VAL A 92 -7.53 -13.70 3.00
N TYR A 93 -6.73 -13.96 1.98
CA TYR A 93 -6.51 -15.30 1.43
C TYR A 93 -5.33 -15.99 2.12
N PRO A 94 -5.34 -17.33 2.25
CA PRO A 94 -4.20 -18.04 2.86
C PRO A 94 -2.90 -17.92 2.06
N GLY A 95 -2.98 -17.85 0.74
CA GLY A 95 -1.88 -17.68 -0.22
C GLY A 95 -2.37 -16.90 -1.44
N ASP A 96 -1.57 -16.85 -2.49
CA ASP A 96 -1.90 -16.17 -3.73
C ASP A 96 -3.18 -16.76 -4.33
N PHE A 97 -3.90 -15.93 -5.06
CA PHE A 97 -5.22 -16.28 -5.57
C PHE A 97 -5.34 -15.90 -7.05
N ARG A 98 -6.25 -16.59 -7.74
CA ARG A 98 -6.47 -16.36 -9.16
C ARG A 98 -7.65 -15.42 -9.36
N VAL A 99 -7.42 -14.43 -10.20
CA VAL A 99 -8.44 -13.49 -10.68
C VAL A 99 -8.61 -13.70 -12.17
N ARG A 100 -9.84 -13.95 -12.59
CA ARG A 100 -10.16 -13.99 -14.02
C ARG A 100 -10.20 -12.56 -14.55
N ARG A 101 -9.38 -12.29 -15.54
CA ARG A 101 -9.34 -11.03 -16.27
C ARG A 101 -10.06 -11.19 -17.61
N GLU A 102 -10.74 -10.15 -18.01
CA GLU A 102 -11.37 -10.06 -19.33
C GLU A 102 -10.96 -8.71 -19.95
N GLU A 103 -10.39 -8.74 -21.13
CA GLU A 103 -10.06 -7.55 -21.90
C GLU A 103 -10.62 -7.69 -23.30
N MET A 104 -11.25 -6.63 -23.80
CA MET A 104 -11.76 -6.57 -25.15
C MET A 104 -10.80 -5.73 -25.99
N ASP A 105 -10.23 -6.33 -27.04
CA ASP A 105 -9.35 -5.62 -27.96
C ASP A 105 -10.11 -4.65 -28.89
N GLU A 106 -9.37 -3.89 -29.69
CA GLU A 106 -9.92 -2.92 -30.65
C GLU A 106 -10.83 -3.55 -31.71
N ASP A 107 -10.67 -4.86 -31.97
CA ASP A 107 -11.46 -5.64 -32.92
C ASP A 107 -12.72 -6.25 -32.25
N GLY A 108 -12.94 -6.02 -30.96
CA GLY A 108 -14.09 -6.49 -30.17
C GLY A 108 -13.95 -7.95 -29.74
N VAL A 109 -12.76 -8.54 -29.80
CA VAL A 109 -12.51 -9.89 -29.28
C VAL A 109 -12.22 -9.83 -27.79
N VAL A 110 -12.92 -10.64 -27.02
CA VAL A 110 -12.72 -10.77 -25.57
C VAL A 110 -11.61 -11.78 -25.32
N HIS A 111 -10.54 -11.33 -24.69
CA HIS A 111 -9.46 -12.15 -24.19
C HIS A 111 -9.70 -12.44 -22.72
N GLU A 112 -9.69 -13.71 -22.35
CA GLU A 112 -9.85 -14.16 -20.97
C GLU A 112 -8.60 -14.89 -20.53
N TRP A 113 -8.08 -14.53 -19.33
CA TRP A 113 -6.97 -15.26 -18.71
C TRP A 113 -7.10 -15.24 -17.20
N ASP A 114 -6.45 -16.19 -16.55
CA ASP A 114 -6.33 -16.23 -15.08
C ASP A 114 -5.01 -15.61 -14.67
N ASP A 115 -5.06 -14.56 -13.86
CA ASP A 115 -3.90 -13.95 -13.23
C ASP A 115 -3.75 -14.49 -11.80
N GLU A 116 -2.54 -14.91 -11.44
CA GLU A 116 -2.20 -15.27 -10.07
C GLU A 116 -1.58 -14.06 -9.38
N ILE A 117 -2.29 -13.51 -8.39
CA ILE A 117 -1.93 -12.26 -7.75
C ILE A 117 -1.86 -12.41 -6.22
N ALA A 118 -0.99 -11.61 -5.60
CA ALA A 118 -0.81 -11.56 -4.16
C ALA A 118 -1.76 -10.58 -3.46
N GLY A 119 -2.34 -9.64 -4.21
CA GLY A 119 -3.26 -8.63 -3.69
C GLY A 119 -4.13 -8.00 -4.77
N GLU A 120 -5.18 -7.31 -4.35
CA GLU A 120 -6.02 -6.50 -5.23
C GLU A 120 -6.76 -5.41 -4.46
N ALA A 121 -6.60 -4.17 -4.86
CA ALA A 121 -7.37 -3.05 -4.34
C ALA A 121 -8.52 -2.69 -5.29
N MET A 122 -9.76 -2.79 -4.83
CA MET A 122 -10.94 -2.48 -5.64
C MET A 122 -11.40 -1.04 -5.43
N PRO A 123 -11.73 -0.27 -6.48
CA PRO A 123 -12.28 1.08 -6.35
C PRO A 123 -13.55 1.08 -5.49
N GLY A 124 -13.54 1.83 -4.36
CA GLY A 124 -14.67 1.86 -3.41
C GLY A 124 -14.99 0.53 -2.72
N GLY A 125 -14.33 -0.56 -3.09
CA GLY A 125 -14.52 -1.92 -2.60
C GLY A 125 -13.48 -2.35 -1.56
N PRO A 126 -13.39 -3.67 -1.28
CA PRO A 126 -12.42 -4.22 -0.35
C PRO A 126 -10.99 -4.12 -0.87
N VAL A 127 -10.05 -4.40 0.03
CA VAL A 127 -8.67 -4.79 -0.30
C VAL A 127 -8.58 -6.30 -0.09
N VAL A 128 -8.01 -7.00 -1.05
CA VAL A 128 -7.74 -8.44 -0.98
C VAL A 128 -6.24 -8.64 -0.80
N ILE A 129 -5.83 -9.52 0.12
CA ILE A 129 -4.42 -9.72 0.49
C ILE A 129 -4.14 -11.20 0.65
N SER A 130 -3.09 -11.70 -0.01
CA SER A 130 -2.45 -12.98 0.29
C SER A 130 -1.73 -12.89 1.63
N TRP A 131 -2.09 -13.73 2.60
CA TRP A 131 -1.39 -13.77 3.87
C TRP A 131 0.04 -14.29 3.72
N ASP A 132 0.25 -15.26 2.87
CA ASP A 132 1.59 -15.82 2.65
C ASP A 132 2.55 -14.74 2.12
N ALA A 133 2.14 -13.97 1.11
CA ALA A 133 2.90 -12.84 0.61
C ALA A 133 3.10 -11.76 1.69
N ALA A 134 2.03 -11.37 2.41
CA ALA A 134 2.10 -10.34 3.45
C ALA A 134 3.01 -10.70 4.64
N ALA A 135 3.15 -11.99 4.94
CA ALA A 135 3.90 -12.47 6.10
C ALA A 135 5.32 -12.93 5.78
N HIS A 136 5.56 -13.42 4.58
CA HIS A 136 6.77 -14.20 4.28
C HIS A 136 7.59 -13.69 3.10
N ASP A 137 7.00 -12.88 2.19
CA ASP A 137 7.75 -12.39 1.04
C ASP A 137 8.78 -11.32 1.48
N PRO A 138 10.08 -11.57 1.26
CA PRO A 138 11.12 -10.60 1.60
C PRO A 138 11.28 -9.50 0.54
N LEU A 139 10.76 -9.69 -0.67
CA LEU A 139 10.96 -8.80 -1.81
C LEU A 139 9.82 -7.82 -2.00
N ILE A 140 8.57 -8.26 -1.76
CA ILE A 140 7.34 -7.50 -1.97
C ILE A 140 6.72 -7.12 -0.62
N ASN A 141 6.06 -5.98 -0.57
CA ASN A 141 5.16 -5.66 0.52
C ASN A 141 3.74 -5.44 -0.04
N VAL A 142 3.03 -6.53 -0.27
CA VAL A 142 1.68 -6.53 -0.83
C VAL A 142 0.72 -5.61 -0.04
N VAL A 143 0.90 -5.46 1.27
CA VAL A 143 0.03 -4.58 2.05
C VAL A 143 0.25 -3.12 1.68
N ILE A 144 1.52 -2.65 1.66
CA ILE A 144 1.80 -1.26 1.25
C ILE A 144 1.39 -1.05 -0.20
N HIS A 145 1.61 -2.03 -1.08
CA HIS A 145 1.23 -2.01 -2.49
C HIS A 145 -0.25 -1.73 -2.67
N GLU A 146 -1.11 -2.58 -2.11
CA GLU A 146 -2.56 -2.45 -2.25
C GLU A 146 -3.11 -1.17 -1.60
N PHE A 147 -2.50 -0.75 -0.48
CA PHE A 147 -2.89 0.49 0.17
C PHE A 147 -2.38 1.74 -0.57
N ALA A 148 -1.31 1.65 -1.37
CA ALA A 148 -0.92 2.70 -2.30
C ALA A 148 -1.94 2.85 -3.42
N HIS A 149 -2.43 1.75 -4.01
CA HIS A 149 -3.54 1.79 -4.96
C HIS A 149 -4.81 2.42 -4.37
N LYS A 150 -5.14 2.12 -3.10
CA LYS A 150 -6.28 2.79 -2.43
C LYS A 150 -6.12 4.30 -2.34
N LEU A 151 -4.90 4.80 -2.21
CA LEU A 151 -4.62 6.24 -2.23
C LEU A 151 -4.68 6.81 -3.65
N ASP A 152 -4.18 6.08 -4.63
CA ASP A 152 -4.20 6.48 -6.03
C ASP A 152 -5.64 6.60 -6.56
N MET A 153 -6.50 5.65 -6.20
CA MET A 153 -7.91 5.62 -6.60
C MET A 153 -8.81 6.70 -5.95
N LEU A 154 -8.30 7.53 -5.04
CA LEU A 154 -9.13 8.53 -4.35
C LEU A 154 -9.65 9.66 -5.26
N ASN A 155 -9.05 9.86 -6.42
CA ASN A 155 -9.45 10.86 -7.41
C ASN A 155 -9.95 10.26 -8.73
N GLY A 156 -10.14 8.93 -8.80
CA GLY A 156 -10.64 8.23 -9.99
C GLY A 156 -10.03 6.85 -10.17
N THR A 157 -9.62 6.54 -11.39
CA THR A 157 -8.87 5.32 -11.70
C THR A 157 -7.42 5.45 -11.21
N ALA A 158 -6.81 4.32 -10.85
CA ALA A 158 -5.40 4.29 -10.52
C ALA A 158 -4.57 4.63 -11.78
N ASP A 159 -3.88 5.77 -11.75
CA ASP A 159 -3.05 6.28 -12.85
C ASP A 159 -1.64 6.70 -12.38
N GLY A 160 -1.25 6.33 -11.16
CA GLY A 160 0.02 6.72 -10.55
C GLY A 160 0.06 8.17 -10.07
N VAL A 161 -1.08 8.88 -10.07
CA VAL A 161 -1.19 10.27 -9.66
C VAL A 161 -2.26 10.44 -8.57
N PRO A 162 -1.96 10.08 -7.32
CA PRO A 162 -2.91 10.24 -6.22
C PRO A 162 -3.30 11.70 -6.02
N PRO A 163 -4.35 12.02 -5.23
CA PRO A 163 -4.75 13.40 -4.98
C PRO A 163 -3.63 14.16 -4.23
N LEU A 164 -2.87 14.96 -4.98
CA LEU A 164 -1.75 15.71 -4.44
C LEU A 164 -2.22 16.80 -3.47
N HIS A 165 -1.42 17.08 -2.44
CA HIS A 165 -1.73 18.15 -1.49
C HIS A 165 -1.69 19.54 -2.14
N ALA A 166 -2.44 20.48 -1.56
CA ALA A 166 -2.32 21.89 -1.92
C ALA A 166 -0.86 22.36 -1.74
N GLY A 167 -0.28 22.91 -2.80
CA GLY A 167 1.12 23.33 -2.83
C GLY A 167 2.09 22.33 -3.44
N MET A 168 1.67 21.08 -3.71
CA MET A 168 2.46 20.17 -4.55
C MET A 168 2.26 20.52 -6.04
N ASP A 169 3.35 20.50 -6.80
CA ASP A 169 3.32 20.73 -8.24
C ASP A 169 3.01 19.44 -9.01
N ARG A 170 1.83 19.37 -9.60
CA ARG A 170 1.41 18.21 -10.41
C ARG A 170 2.31 17.99 -11.63
N VAL A 171 2.89 19.05 -12.21
CA VAL A 171 3.80 18.92 -13.35
C VAL A 171 5.11 18.29 -12.89
N ALA A 172 5.63 18.71 -11.74
CA ALA A 172 6.84 18.13 -11.16
C ALA A 172 6.62 16.65 -10.78
N TRP A 173 5.47 16.29 -10.20
CA TRP A 173 5.10 14.90 -9.94
C TRP A 173 5.12 14.07 -11.22
N LYS A 174 4.33 14.48 -12.22
CA LYS A 174 4.22 13.74 -13.49
C LYS A 174 5.55 13.58 -14.18
N ARG A 175 6.40 14.62 -14.21
CA ARG A 175 7.72 14.53 -14.81
C ARG A 175 8.60 13.53 -14.09
N ALA A 176 8.70 13.61 -12.76
CA ALA A 176 9.55 12.71 -11.98
C ALA A 176 9.16 11.24 -12.14
N PHE A 177 7.85 10.95 -12.13
CA PHE A 177 7.35 9.59 -12.30
C PHE A 177 7.44 9.11 -13.74
N ALA A 178 7.11 9.94 -14.75
CA ALA A 178 7.20 9.55 -16.15
C ALA A 178 8.65 9.28 -16.60
N ASP A 179 9.59 10.17 -16.26
CA ASP A 179 11.01 9.99 -16.59
C ASP A 179 11.57 8.70 -15.95
N ALA A 180 11.19 8.42 -14.70
CA ALA A 180 11.62 7.22 -13.99
C ALA A 180 10.98 5.95 -14.54
N TYR A 181 9.68 5.97 -14.86
CA TYR A 181 8.94 4.85 -15.43
C TYR A 181 9.45 4.48 -16.82
N GLU A 182 9.64 5.46 -17.73
CA GLU A 182 10.19 5.25 -19.06
C GLU A 182 11.58 4.60 -18.99
N GLY A 183 12.45 5.11 -18.12
CA GLY A 183 13.78 4.55 -17.93
C GLY A 183 13.75 3.14 -17.33
N PHE A 184 12.77 2.83 -16.49
CA PHE A 184 12.56 1.51 -15.90
C PHE A 184 12.05 0.51 -16.94
N CYS A 185 11.02 0.85 -17.72
CA CYS A 185 10.50 0.03 -18.82
C CYS A 185 11.60 -0.27 -19.84
N ASP A 186 12.40 0.73 -20.24
CA ASP A 186 13.56 0.56 -21.10
C ASP A 186 14.59 -0.46 -20.55
N ALA A 187 14.78 -0.52 -19.24
CA ALA A 187 15.68 -1.48 -18.63
C ALA A 187 15.10 -2.90 -18.65
N VAL A 188 13.80 -3.04 -18.32
CA VAL A 188 13.08 -4.32 -18.36
C VAL A 188 13.05 -4.88 -19.80
N ASP A 189 12.70 -4.08 -20.80
CA ASP A 189 12.63 -4.48 -22.21
C ASP A 189 13.98 -4.96 -22.77
N ARG A 190 15.08 -4.41 -22.25
CA ARG A 190 16.45 -4.85 -22.60
C ARG A 190 16.94 -6.03 -21.77
N GLY A 191 16.10 -6.62 -20.92
CA GLY A 191 16.45 -7.74 -20.06
C GLY A 191 17.55 -7.41 -19.03
N ARG A 192 17.65 -6.17 -18.59
CA ARG A 192 18.62 -5.77 -17.56
C ARG A 192 18.10 -6.14 -16.18
N ASP A 193 19.00 -6.50 -15.28
CA ASP A 193 18.64 -6.65 -13.87
C ASP A 193 18.15 -5.32 -13.31
N THR A 194 16.95 -5.31 -12.77
CA THR A 194 16.33 -4.16 -12.13
C THR A 194 16.32 -4.30 -10.62
N TRP A 195 16.44 -3.18 -9.92
CA TRP A 195 16.33 -3.18 -8.45
C TRP A 195 14.89 -3.32 -7.96
N LEU A 196 13.95 -2.73 -8.69
CA LEU A 196 12.53 -2.93 -8.46
C LEU A 196 12.06 -4.21 -9.15
N ASP A 197 10.95 -4.76 -8.68
CA ASP A 197 10.28 -5.86 -9.35
C ASP A 197 9.89 -5.44 -10.79
N PRO A 198 10.21 -6.26 -11.82
CA PRO A 198 9.79 -6.01 -13.20
C PRO A 198 8.29 -5.79 -13.38
N TYR A 199 7.46 -6.29 -12.49
CA TYR A 199 6.01 -6.05 -12.43
C TYR A 199 5.66 -4.55 -12.46
N ALA A 200 6.52 -3.71 -11.89
CA ALA A 200 6.37 -2.25 -11.94
C ALA A 200 6.35 -1.65 -13.37
N ALA A 201 6.75 -2.41 -14.40
CA ALA A 201 6.70 -1.96 -15.80
C ALA A 201 5.33 -2.19 -16.47
N GLU A 202 4.41 -2.92 -15.85
CA GLU A 202 3.11 -3.23 -16.45
C GLU A 202 2.21 -2.00 -16.62
N HIS A 203 2.22 -1.09 -15.65
CA HIS A 203 1.43 0.12 -15.70
C HIS A 203 2.00 1.21 -14.77
N GLU A 204 1.72 2.49 -15.05
CA GLU A 204 2.14 3.62 -14.22
C GLU A 204 1.62 3.53 -12.77
N SER A 205 0.44 2.96 -12.56
CA SER A 205 -0.11 2.70 -11.22
C SER A 205 0.68 1.64 -10.45
N GLU A 206 1.15 0.58 -11.15
CA GLU A 206 2.00 -0.45 -10.55
C GLU A 206 3.36 0.12 -10.19
N PHE A 207 3.93 0.95 -11.06
CA PHE A 207 5.16 1.66 -10.77
C PHE A 207 5.03 2.54 -9.52
N PHE A 208 3.91 3.27 -9.36
CA PHE A 208 3.65 4.07 -8.15
C PHE A 208 3.54 3.17 -6.90
N ALA A 209 2.84 2.04 -6.98
CA ALA A 209 2.67 1.14 -5.85
C ALA A 209 4.00 0.50 -5.43
N VAL A 210 4.78 -0.06 -6.37
CA VAL A 210 6.11 -0.63 -6.11
C VAL A 210 7.10 0.43 -5.60
N MET A 211 7.06 1.64 -6.14
CA MET A 211 7.89 2.75 -5.64
C MET A 211 7.49 3.16 -4.22
N SER A 212 6.20 3.07 -3.87
CA SER A 212 5.73 3.32 -2.50
C SER A 212 6.22 2.25 -1.53
N GLU A 213 6.24 0.97 -1.93
CA GLU A 213 6.86 -0.10 -1.15
C GLU A 213 8.34 0.19 -0.89
N ALA A 214 9.10 0.44 -1.96
CA ALA A 214 10.53 0.73 -1.90
C ALA A 214 10.83 1.98 -1.04
N PHE A 215 10.02 3.03 -1.16
CA PHE A 215 10.15 4.25 -0.37
C PHE A 215 10.09 3.98 1.13
N PHE A 216 9.14 3.15 1.58
CA PHE A 216 8.99 2.85 3.00
C PHE A 216 9.98 1.81 3.51
N ARG A 217 10.33 0.81 2.71
CA ARG A 217 11.19 -0.31 3.11
C ARG A 217 12.68 0.00 2.98
N GLU A 218 13.04 0.69 1.92
CA GLU A 218 14.42 0.93 1.50
C GLU A 218 14.65 2.40 1.14
N GLY A 219 14.18 3.32 2.01
CA GLY A 219 14.15 4.75 1.72
C GLY A 219 15.50 5.34 1.30
N SER A 220 16.60 4.93 1.90
CA SER A 220 17.95 5.41 1.53
C SER A 220 18.34 4.98 0.11
N GLU A 221 18.02 3.75 -0.28
CA GLU A 221 18.31 3.22 -1.60
C GLU A 221 17.37 3.84 -2.66
N THR A 222 16.08 4.02 -2.32
CA THR A 222 15.12 4.72 -3.18
C THR A 222 15.60 6.14 -3.48
N ARG A 223 16.02 6.88 -2.45
CA ARG A 223 16.57 8.24 -2.63
C ARG A 223 17.82 8.26 -3.49
N ARG A 224 18.67 7.25 -3.40
CA ARG A 224 19.91 7.15 -4.18
C ARG A 224 19.63 6.85 -5.66
N ARG A 225 18.66 5.97 -5.96
CA ARG A 225 18.37 5.50 -7.33
C ARG A 225 17.37 6.39 -8.06
N TYR A 226 16.36 6.88 -7.34
CA TYR A 226 15.24 7.66 -7.87
C TYR A 226 15.02 8.94 -7.03
N PRO A 227 16.02 9.87 -6.99
CA PRO A 227 15.96 11.02 -6.10
C PRO A 227 14.74 11.91 -6.34
N ASP A 228 14.38 12.18 -7.59
CA ASP A 228 13.25 13.04 -7.93
C ASP A 228 11.90 12.40 -7.52
N VAL A 229 11.75 11.09 -7.73
CA VAL A 229 10.56 10.34 -7.26
C VAL A 229 10.52 10.30 -5.73
N TYR A 230 11.66 10.05 -5.08
CA TYR A 230 11.76 10.07 -3.62
C TYR A 230 11.28 11.40 -3.03
N ASP A 231 11.71 12.53 -3.61
CA ASP A 231 11.32 13.85 -3.14
C ASP A 231 9.81 14.10 -3.32
N GLN A 232 9.21 13.62 -4.41
CA GLN A 232 7.76 13.68 -4.60
C GLN A 232 7.01 12.81 -3.58
N LEU A 233 7.45 11.58 -3.35
CA LEU A 233 6.84 10.68 -2.35
C LEU A 233 6.99 11.24 -0.93
N LYS A 234 8.15 11.81 -0.60
CA LYS A 234 8.40 12.50 0.68
C LYS A 234 7.40 13.65 0.92
N LEU A 235 7.12 14.45 -0.11
CA LEU A 235 6.13 15.52 -0.03
C LEU A 235 4.71 14.95 0.11
N PHE A 236 4.38 13.92 -0.67
CA PHE A 236 3.06 13.30 -0.68
C PHE A 236 2.76 12.60 0.66
N TYR A 237 3.60 11.68 1.09
CA TYR A 237 3.43 10.94 2.34
C TYR A 237 3.76 11.76 3.59
N ARG A 238 4.41 12.93 3.44
CA ARG A 238 4.91 13.78 4.54
C ARG A 238 5.82 13.03 5.48
N GLN A 239 6.57 12.07 4.96
CA GLN A 239 7.48 11.21 5.68
C GLN A 239 8.84 11.18 4.98
N ASP A 240 9.91 10.95 5.74
CA ASP A 240 11.27 10.83 5.24
C ASP A 240 11.92 9.54 5.78
N PRO A 241 11.61 8.37 5.17
CA PRO A 241 12.15 7.10 5.65
C PRO A 241 13.68 7.04 5.61
N ALA A 242 14.32 7.66 4.62
CA ALA A 242 15.78 7.70 4.52
C ALA A 242 16.46 8.51 5.65
N ALA A 243 15.73 9.31 6.39
CA ALA A 243 16.25 10.02 7.57
C ALA A 243 16.13 9.19 8.86
N ARG A 244 15.49 8.01 8.80
CA ARG A 244 15.29 7.13 9.96
C ARG A 244 16.37 6.06 10.11
N THR A 245 17.27 5.93 9.15
CA THR A 245 18.39 4.95 9.12
C THR A 245 19.66 5.49 9.74
#